data_97b08c33523ae7a949bb0c81f4feebfa
#
_entry.id   97b08c33523ae7a949bb0c81f4feebfa
#
_cell.length_a   1.000
_cell.length_b   1.000
_cell.length_c   1.000
_cell.angle_alpha   90.00
_cell.angle_beta   90.00
_cell.angle_gamma   90.00
#
_symmetry.space_group_name_H-M   'P 1'
#
loop_
_entity.id
_entity.type
_entity.pdbx_description
1 polymer ?
#
loop_
_entity_poly.entity_id
_entity_poly.type
_entity_poly.pdbx_seq_one_letter_code
_entity_poly.pdbx_strand_id
1 'polypeptide(L)'
;MPPTLTPRVLQADEILEHLRALRTRQPVRYWAFYSSQLGGIVTDPALMVLPFDDHIVHRGHGVFDTAAIVDGKIYDLEAHLDRFVRSAGLSRLPLPCPREEMREI
;
A
#
# COMPACT_ATOMS: atom_id res chain seq x y z
N MET A 1 -26.06 15.72 16.06
CA MET A 1 -25.57 14.80 17.10
C MET A 1 -24.67 13.76 16.46
N PRO A 2 -23.46 13.61 16.93
CA PRO A 2 -22.65 12.50 16.47
C PRO A 2 -23.30 11.17 16.85
N PRO A 3 -23.15 10.10 16.05
CA PRO A 3 -23.71 8.80 16.40
C PRO A 3 -23.07 8.27 17.68
N THR A 4 -23.88 7.58 18.49
CA THR A 4 -23.36 6.90 19.66
C THR A 4 -22.50 5.72 19.22
N LEU A 5 -21.26 5.66 19.71
CA LEU A 5 -20.40 4.54 19.45
C LEU A 5 -20.87 3.32 20.25
N THR A 6 -21.10 2.24 19.53
CA THR A 6 -21.42 0.95 20.15
C THR A 6 -20.32 -0.02 19.73
N PRO A 7 -19.19 -0.02 20.46
CA PRO A 7 -18.06 -0.85 20.08
C PRO A 7 -18.42 -2.33 20.23
N ARG A 8 -18.09 -3.11 19.22
CA ARG A 8 -18.23 -4.56 19.26
C ARG A 8 -17.05 -5.21 18.53
N VAL A 9 -16.74 -6.43 18.88
CA VAL A 9 -15.65 -7.17 18.26
C VAL A 9 -16.15 -7.74 16.94
N LEU A 10 -15.41 -7.43 15.86
CA LEU A 10 -15.72 -7.93 14.53
C LEU A 10 -14.98 -9.23 14.27
N GLN A 11 -15.66 -10.19 13.64
CA GLN A 11 -15.06 -11.43 13.19
C GLN A 11 -14.49 -11.27 11.76
N ALA A 12 -13.67 -12.21 11.31
CA ALA A 12 -12.96 -12.11 10.04
C ALA A 12 -13.89 -11.91 8.84
N ASP A 13 -14.99 -12.65 8.78
CA ASP A 13 -15.96 -12.54 7.69
C ASP A 13 -16.67 -11.18 7.69
N GLU A 14 -16.97 -10.64 8.86
CA GLU A 14 -17.53 -9.30 8.99
C GLU A 14 -16.56 -8.23 8.52
N ILE A 15 -15.27 -8.38 8.86
CA ILE A 15 -14.24 -7.44 8.44
C ILE A 15 -14.15 -7.40 6.90
N LEU A 16 -14.13 -8.57 6.26
CA LEU A 16 -14.13 -8.67 4.80
C LEU A 16 -15.35 -8.00 4.18
N GLU A 17 -16.53 -8.26 4.75
CA GLU A 17 -17.76 -7.64 4.27
C GLU A 17 -17.71 -6.13 4.40
N HIS A 18 -17.22 -5.61 5.52
CA HIS A 18 -17.13 -4.17 5.74
C HIS A 18 -16.09 -3.51 4.85
N LEU A 19 -14.96 -4.17 4.58
CA LEU A 19 -13.96 -3.67 3.64
C LEU A 19 -14.54 -3.55 2.23
N ARG A 20 -15.31 -4.53 1.78
CA ARG A 20 -15.98 -4.49 0.49
C ARG A 20 -17.04 -3.39 0.44
N ALA A 21 -17.83 -3.25 1.50
CA ALA A 21 -18.82 -2.20 1.60
C ALA A 21 -18.17 -0.80 1.57
N LEU A 22 -17.02 -0.65 2.22
CA LEU A 22 -16.27 0.60 2.19
C LEU A 22 -15.87 0.96 0.75
N ARG A 23 -15.40 0.00 -0.04
CA ARG A 23 -15.02 0.25 -1.43
C ARG A 23 -16.22 0.51 -2.34
N THR A 24 -17.38 -0.03 -2.03
CA THR A 24 -18.62 0.31 -2.73
C THR A 24 -19.01 1.77 -2.52
N ARG A 25 -18.84 2.27 -1.29
CA ARG A 25 -19.11 3.68 -0.96
C ARG A 25 -18.00 4.63 -1.43
N GLN A 26 -16.77 4.15 -1.49
CA GLN A 26 -15.58 4.91 -1.88
C GLN A 26 -14.83 4.16 -2.98
N PRO A 27 -15.37 4.14 -4.20
CA PRO A 27 -14.75 3.40 -5.29
C PRO A 27 -13.41 3.99 -5.68
N VAL A 28 -12.46 3.11 -5.99
CA VAL A 28 -11.12 3.47 -6.47
C VAL A 28 -10.79 2.64 -7.71
N ARG A 29 -9.86 3.15 -8.54
CA ARG A 29 -9.44 2.50 -9.77
C ARG A 29 -7.99 2.07 -9.68
N TYR A 30 -7.65 1.29 -8.65
CA TYR A 30 -6.34 0.67 -8.52
C TYR A 30 -6.33 -0.66 -9.26
N TRP A 31 -5.33 -0.88 -10.09
CA TRP A 31 -5.23 -2.05 -10.95
C TRP A 31 -4.56 -3.21 -10.24
N ALA A 32 -3.49 -2.90 -9.49
CA ALA A 32 -2.74 -3.89 -8.76
C ALA A 32 -2.01 -3.23 -7.60
N PHE A 33 -1.75 -4.03 -6.58
CA PHE A 33 -1.02 -3.64 -5.39
C PHE A 33 -0.07 -4.77 -5.02
N TYR A 34 1.22 -4.50 -5.03
CA TYR A 34 2.20 -5.47 -4.53
C TYR A 34 2.48 -5.17 -3.06
N SER A 35 2.42 -6.20 -2.22
CA SER A 35 2.75 -6.10 -0.81
C SER A 35 3.88 -7.06 -0.48
N SER A 36 5.02 -6.54 -0.04
CA SER A 36 6.13 -7.37 0.41
C SER A 36 5.77 -8.16 1.68
N GLN A 37 4.87 -7.63 2.50
CA GLN A 37 4.42 -8.32 3.71
C GLN A 37 3.49 -9.49 3.40
N LEU A 38 2.60 -9.33 2.43
CA LEU A 38 1.73 -10.42 1.98
C LEU A 38 2.42 -11.35 1.00
N GLY A 39 3.51 -10.88 0.40
CA GLY A 39 4.32 -11.68 -0.52
C GLY A 39 3.71 -11.84 -1.91
N GLY A 40 2.92 -10.88 -2.38
CA GLY A 40 2.29 -11.03 -3.68
C GLY A 40 1.50 -9.82 -4.14
N ILE A 41 0.79 -10.01 -5.24
CA ILE A 41 -0.01 -8.97 -5.90
C ILE A 41 -1.49 -9.17 -5.53
N VAL A 42 -2.12 -8.08 -5.12
CA VAL A 42 -3.54 -8.00 -4.80
C VAL A 42 -4.22 -7.14 -5.86
N THR A 43 -5.31 -7.63 -6.41
CA THR A 43 -6.06 -6.91 -7.45
C THR A 43 -7.43 -6.43 -6.99
N ASP A 44 -7.92 -6.93 -5.87
CA ASP A 44 -9.18 -6.46 -5.26
C ASP A 44 -8.89 -5.23 -4.37
N PRO A 45 -9.38 -4.03 -4.74
CA PRO A 45 -9.11 -2.83 -3.96
C PRO A 45 -9.57 -2.92 -2.50
N ALA A 46 -10.58 -3.71 -2.20
CA ALA A 46 -11.05 -3.89 -0.83
C ALA A 46 -10.01 -4.58 0.06
N LEU A 47 -9.11 -5.35 -0.54
CA LEU A 47 -8.07 -6.11 0.16
C LEU A 47 -6.68 -5.48 0.04
N MET A 48 -6.58 -4.29 -0.52
CA MET A 48 -5.33 -3.51 -0.56
C MET A 48 -5.18 -2.81 0.79
N VAL A 49 -4.64 -3.54 1.77
CA VAL A 49 -4.58 -3.12 3.16
C VAL A 49 -3.18 -3.26 3.71
N LEU A 50 -2.87 -2.47 4.74
CA LEU A 50 -1.61 -2.54 5.47
C LEU A 50 -1.90 -2.95 6.91
N PRO A 51 -0.99 -3.70 7.56
CA PRO A 51 -1.09 -3.93 9.00
C PRO A 51 -1.07 -2.59 9.75
N PHE A 52 -1.86 -2.49 10.81
CA PHE A 52 -1.95 -1.23 11.56
C PHE A 52 -0.62 -0.85 12.24
N ASP A 53 0.23 -1.82 12.53
CA ASP A 53 1.55 -1.61 13.16
C ASP A 53 2.66 -1.38 12.14
N ASP A 54 2.36 -1.28 10.85
CA ASP A 54 3.32 -0.80 9.88
C ASP A 54 3.81 0.59 10.27
N HIS A 55 5.11 0.85 10.14
CA HIS A 55 5.71 2.10 10.60
C HIS A 55 5.06 3.35 9.99
N ILE A 56 4.65 3.29 8.72
CA ILE A 56 4.02 4.45 8.10
C ILE A 56 2.64 4.73 8.71
N VAL A 57 1.91 3.68 9.07
CA VAL A 57 0.58 3.80 9.68
C VAL A 57 0.68 4.16 11.15
N HIS A 58 1.55 3.46 11.87
CA HIS A 58 1.63 3.54 13.33
C HIS A 58 2.47 4.72 13.82
N ARG A 59 3.52 5.10 13.10
CA ARG A 59 4.49 6.11 13.53
C ARG A 59 4.74 7.22 12.51
N GLY A 60 4.11 7.16 11.35
CA GLY A 60 4.37 8.13 10.30
C GLY A 60 5.79 8.02 9.71
N HIS A 61 6.46 6.88 9.90
CA HIS A 61 7.83 6.64 9.43
C HIS A 61 7.79 5.83 8.13
N GLY A 62 7.91 6.53 7.01
CA GLY A 62 7.88 5.91 5.70
C GLY A 62 8.36 6.88 4.64
N VAL A 63 8.65 6.37 3.46
CA VAL A 63 8.97 7.16 2.28
C VAL A 63 8.12 6.68 1.11
N PHE A 64 7.92 7.56 0.15
CA PHE A 64 7.20 7.21 -1.06
C PHE A 64 7.84 7.85 -2.27
N ASP A 65 7.53 7.29 -3.43
CA ASP A 65 7.86 7.88 -4.72
C ASP A 65 6.71 7.56 -5.68
N THR A 66 6.47 8.46 -6.62
CA THR A 66 5.38 8.32 -7.58
C THR A 66 5.93 8.45 -8.99
N ALA A 67 5.58 7.51 -9.86
CA ALA A 67 5.96 7.52 -11.25
C ALA A 67 4.72 7.47 -12.14
N ALA A 68 4.81 8.07 -13.32
CA ALA A 68 3.74 8.03 -14.30
C ALA A 68 3.89 6.81 -15.20
N ILE A 69 2.76 6.28 -15.66
CA ILE A 69 2.73 5.26 -16.71
C ILE A 69 2.35 5.97 -18.01
N VAL A 70 3.24 5.88 -19.00
CA VAL A 70 3.05 6.50 -20.31
C VAL A 70 3.22 5.41 -21.38
N ASP A 71 2.22 5.24 -22.23
CA ASP A 71 2.21 4.22 -23.28
C ASP A 71 2.54 2.82 -22.75
N GLY A 72 1.95 2.45 -21.61
CA GLY A 72 2.13 1.14 -21.00
C GLY A 72 3.48 0.92 -20.31
N LYS A 73 4.29 1.96 -20.15
CA LYS A 73 5.61 1.87 -19.53
C LYS A 73 5.74 2.88 -18.40
N ILE A 74 6.48 2.51 -17.37
CA ILE A 74 6.79 3.43 -16.26
C ILE A 74 7.82 4.44 -16.75
N TYR A 75 7.42 5.71 -16.71
CA TYR A 75 8.30 6.80 -17.16
C TYR A 75 9.44 6.99 -16.18
N ASP A 76 10.67 6.96 -16.70
CA ASP A 76 11.91 7.23 -15.94
C ASP A 76 12.07 6.34 -14.70
N LEU A 77 11.80 5.04 -14.86
CA LEU A 77 11.81 4.07 -13.77
C LEU A 77 13.14 4.10 -12.98
N GLU A 78 14.27 4.16 -13.68
CA GLU A 78 15.59 4.11 -13.03
C GLU A 78 15.79 5.29 -12.06
N ALA A 79 15.43 6.49 -12.48
CA ALA A 79 15.53 7.69 -11.63
C ALA A 79 14.61 7.58 -10.41
N HIS A 80 13.41 7.03 -10.58
CA HIS A 80 12.47 6.81 -9.47
C HIS A 80 12.99 5.78 -8.48
N LEU A 81 13.57 4.68 -8.98
CA LEU A 81 14.18 3.67 -8.11
C LEU A 81 15.36 4.23 -7.33
N ASP A 82 16.24 4.98 -7.99
CA ASP A 82 17.40 5.62 -7.34
C ASP A 82 16.96 6.57 -6.24
N ARG A 83 15.97 7.39 -6.50
CA ARG A 83 15.44 8.34 -5.52
C ARG A 83 14.77 7.64 -4.35
N PHE A 84 13.99 6.61 -4.62
CA PHE A 84 13.32 5.82 -3.58
C PHE A 84 14.34 5.16 -2.66
N VAL A 85 15.36 4.51 -3.21
CA VAL A 85 16.43 3.86 -2.44
C VAL A 85 17.17 4.88 -1.58
N ARG A 86 17.47 6.06 -2.15
CA ARG A 86 18.14 7.13 -1.41
C ARG A 86 17.26 7.65 -0.26
N SER A 87 15.98 7.86 -0.51
CA SER A 87 15.05 8.32 0.54
C SER A 87 14.92 7.31 1.66
N ALA A 88 14.85 6.02 1.34
CA ALA A 88 14.81 4.95 2.34
C ALA A 88 16.08 4.94 3.19
N GLY A 89 17.25 5.10 2.56
CA GLY A 89 18.53 5.15 3.26
C GLY A 89 18.63 6.35 4.21
N LEU A 90 18.19 7.53 3.77
CA LEU A 90 18.18 8.73 4.59
C LEU A 90 17.23 8.59 5.79
N SER A 91 16.14 7.87 5.64
CA SER A 91 15.16 7.62 6.69
C SER A 91 15.47 6.36 7.50
N ARG A 92 16.58 5.68 7.22
CA ARG A 92 17.00 4.44 7.88
C ARG A 92 15.95 3.35 7.80
N LEU A 93 15.27 3.25 6.66
CA LEU A 93 14.30 2.21 6.39
C LEU A 93 14.97 1.09 5.60
N PRO A 94 14.89 -0.16 6.04
CA PRO A 94 15.39 -1.28 5.26
C PRO A 94 14.52 -1.50 4.03
N LEU A 95 15.16 -1.88 2.91
CA LEU A 95 14.44 -2.24 1.71
C LEU A 95 13.89 -3.67 1.84
N PRO A 96 12.70 -3.97 1.30
CA PRO A 96 12.14 -5.32 1.33
C PRO A 96 12.89 -6.29 0.43
N CYS A 97 13.59 -5.77 -0.60
CA CYS A 97 14.37 -6.55 -1.55
C CYS A 97 15.40 -5.63 -2.20
N PRO A 98 16.43 -6.18 -2.89
CA PRO A 98 17.38 -5.38 -3.63
C PRO A 98 16.70 -4.54 -4.71
N ARG A 99 17.32 -3.40 -5.05
CA ARG A 99 16.81 -2.48 -6.07
C ARG A 99 16.47 -3.17 -7.39
N GLU A 100 17.33 -4.10 -7.81
CA GLU A 100 17.12 -4.80 -9.09
C GLU A 100 15.88 -5.69 -9.08
N GLU A 101 15.53 -6.26 -7.93
CA GLU A 101 14.30 -7.04 -7.80
C GLU A 101 13.05 -6.16 -7.80
N MET A 102 13.15 -4.93 -7.33
CA MET A 102 12.01 -3.98 -7.38
C MET A 102 11.58 -3.70 -8.82
N ARG A 103 12.53 -3.69 -9.75
CA ARG A 103 12.22 -3.49 -11.16
C ARG A 103 11.36 -4.62 -11.73
N GLU A 104 11.52 -5.82 -11.22
CA GLU A 104 10.82 -7.01 -11.74
C GLU A 104 9.41 -7.17 -11.17
N ILE A 105 9.06 -6.43 -10.15
CA ILE A 105 7.72 -6.44 -9.59
C ILE A 105 6.77 -5.64 -10.49
#